data_ebc0e81379702b8070e04782d1c296e1
#
_entry.id   ebc0e81379702b8070e04782d1c296e1
#
_cell.length_a   1.000
_cell.length_b   1.000
_cell.length_c   1.000
_cell.angle_alpha   90.00
_cell.angle_beta   90.00
_cell.angle_gamma   90.00
#
_symmetry.space_group_name_H-M   'P 1'
#
loop_
_entity.id
_entity.type
_entity.pdbx_description
1 polymer ?
#
loop_
_entity_poly.entity_id
_entity_poly.type
_entity_poly.pdbx_seq_one_letter_code
_entity_poly.pdbx_strand_id
1 'polypeptide(L)'
;EARLAIAALRRELEALTRERENLRQEIRARYPRYAQLQEPRPTTVAELQALLHPGEVLLATYTAHDRSHVWAVPKSGPVRYAGMALGSAELAATVTRLRAALDVGDLPLGAFPAFDTAAAHRLYAHLLQPVQAAWRNAHTLIVVPHGALAQLPLALLPTAPSAASHDATFSGYRAVPWLIRQLAIAHLPSVNALAALRMQPAAPPTERRQFAGFGDPRFGDPPLGDTHLGDTPLGDQRSGDSRISDSRPGVLRLGD
;
A
#
# COMPACT_ATOMS: atom_id res chain seq x y z
N GLU A 1 -26.58 38.68 -28.74
CA GLU A 1 -25.99 37.42 -29.25
C GLU A 1 -25.24 36.65 -28.15
N ALA A 2 -24.31 37.24 -27.39
CA ALA A 2 -23.53 36.55 -26.37
C ALA A 2 -24.39 35.91 -25.25
N ARG A 3 -25.46 36.58 -24.81
CA ARG A 3 -26.38 36.03 -23.77
C ARG A 3 -27.17 34.82 -24.29
N LEU A 4 -27.54 34.79 -25.54
CA LEU A 4 -28.22 33.65 -26.16
C LEU A 4 -27.30 32.46 -26.33
N ALA A 5 -26.05 32.71 -26.71
CA ALA A 5 -25.01 31.68 -26.79
C ALA A 5 -24.71 31.06 -25.41
N ILE A 6 -24.59 31.88 -24.36
CA ILE A 6 -24.39 31.41 -22.99
C ILE A 6 -25.59 30.57 -22.53
N ALA A 7 -26.81 30.99 -22.83
CA ALA A 7 -28.01 30.25 -22.46
C ALA A 7 -28.13 28.90 -23.21
N ALA A 8 -27.67 28.85 -24.46
CA ALA A 8 -27.60 27.61 -25.24
C ALA A 8 -26.58 26.65 -24.67
N LEU A 9 -25.36 27.12 -24.37
CA LEU A 9 -24.31 26.31 -23.76
C LEU A 9 -24.70 25.76 -22.36
N ARG A 10 -25.39 26.57 -21.56
CA ARG A 10 -25.89 26.08 -20.25
C ARG A 10 -26.91 24.95 -20.43
N ARG A 11 -27.84 25.07 -21.37
CA ARG A 11 -28.82 24.01 -21.68
C ARG A 11 -28.16 22.74 -22.18
N GLU A 12 -27.16 22.87 -23.02
CA GLU A 12 -26.37 21.74 -23.52
C GLU A 12 -25.59 21.05 -22.36
N LEU A 13 -24.94 21.82 -21.48
CA LEU A 13 -24.25 21.31 -20.31
C LEU A 13 -25.20 20.57 -19.37
N GLU A 14 -26.41 21.11 -19.11
CA GLU A 14 -27.43 20.45 -18.31
C GLU A 14 -27.95 19.16 -18.96
N ALA A 15 -28.07 19.13 -20.28
CA ALA A 15 -28.49 17.94 -21.03
C ALA A 15 -27.41 16.84 -20.93
N LEU A 16 -26.15 17.17 -21.20
CA LEU A 16 -25.03 16.25 -21.10
C LEU A 16 -24.82 15.75 -19.66
N THR A 17 -25.04 16.62 -18.69
CA THR A 17 -24.95 16.21 -17.26
C THR A 17 -26.03 15.19 -16.90
N ARG A 18 -27.26 15.39 -17.39
CA ARG A 18 -28.36 14.42 -17.19
C ARG A 18 -28.10 13.10 -17.92
N GLU A 19 -27.65 13.16 -19.16
CA GLU A 19 -27.30 11.96 -19.92
C GLU A 19 -26.19 11.16 -19.25
N ARG A 20 -25.12 11.81 -18.77
CA ARG A 20 -24.07 11.17 -17.99
C ARG A 20 -24.60 10.49 -16.75
N GLU A 21 -25.52 11.13 -16.02
CA GLU A 21 -26.09 10.53 -14.81
C GLU A 21 -26.97 9.32 -15.13
N ASN A 22 -27.75 9.39 -16.20
CA ASN A 22 -28.56 8.26 -16.67
C ASN A 22 -27.69 7.06 -17.06
N LEU A 23 -26.60 7.30 -17.82
CA LEU A 23 -25.65 6.26 -18.19
C LEU A 23 -24.98 5.64 -16.96
N ARG A 24 -24.63 6.46 -15.95
CA ARG A 24 -24.09 5.95 -14.69
C ARG A 24 -25.09 5.05 -13.95
N GLN A 25 -26.34 5.43 -13.92
CA GLN A 25 -27.39 4.60 -13.30
C GLN A 25 -27.59 3.28 -14.06
N GLU A 26 -27.56 3.32 -15.38
CA GLU A 26 -27.62 2.11 -16.21
C GLU A 26 -26.42 1.18 -15.96
N ILE A 27 -25.21 1.73 -15.90
CA ILE A 27 -23.98 0.96 -15.56
C ILE A 27 -24.10 0.34 -14.17
N ARG A 28 -24.59 1.09 -13.17
CA ARG A 28 -24.79 0.56 -11.82
C ARG A 28 -25.80 -0.59 -11.77
N ALA A 29 -26.87 -0.48 -12.55
CA ALA A 29 -27.89 -1.52 -12.63
C ALA A 29 -27.41 -2.77 -13.37
N ARG A 30 -26.73 -2.58 -14.49
CA ARG A 30 -26.31 -3.68 -15.39
C ARG A 30 -25.01 -4.34 -14.98
N TYR A 31 -24.07 -3.56 -14.41
CA TYR A 31 -22.73 -3.98 -14.06
C TYR A 31 -22.32 -3.52 -12.64
N PRO A 32 -22.99 -4.01 -11.58
CA PRO A 32 -22.77 -3.52 -10.22
C PRO A 32 -21.33 -3.65 -9.73
N ARG A 33 -20.62 -4.70 -10.13
CA ARG A 33 -19.20 -4.89 -9.79
C ARG A 33 -18.30 -3.84 -10.45
N TYR A 34 -18.56 -3.50 -11.70
CA TYR A 34 -17.83 -2.46 -12.42
C TYR A 34 -18.11 -1.07 -11.83
N ALA A 35 -19.38 -0.78 -11.52
CA ALA A 35 -19.76 0.47 -10.87
C ALA A 35 -19.09 0.68 -9.51
N GLN A 36 -18.94 -0.38 -8.72
CA GLN A 36 -18.20 -0.34 -7.44
C GLN A 36 -16.71 -0.03 -7.60
N LEU A 37 -16.11 -0.39 -8.72
CA LEU A 37 -14.72 -0.06 -9.02
C LEU A 37 -14.57 1.40 -9.48
N GLN A 38 -15.52 1.90 -10.25
CA GLN A 38 -15.48 3.26 -10.82
C GLN A 38 -15.87 4.35 -9.80
N GLU A 39 -16.87 4.07 -8.98
CA GLU A 39 -17.39 5.00 -7.97
C GLU A 39 -17.60 4.25 -6.65
N PRO A 40 -16.53 3.95 -5.92
CA PRO A 40 -16.67 3.28 -4.65
C PRO A 40 -17.46 4.17 -3.68
N ARG A 41 -18.57 3.64 -3.17
CA ARG A 41 -19.32 4.30 -2.10
C ARG A 41 -18.39 4.49 -0.89
N PRO A 42 -18.34 5.69 -0.28
CA PRO A 42 -17.59 5.87 0.95
C PRO A 42 -18.01 4.86 2.02
N THR A 43 -17.06 4.12 2.55
CA THR A 43 -17.30 3.18 3.65
C THR A 43 -17.54 3.96 4.93
N THR A 44 -18.64 3.73 5.60
CA THR A 44 -18.93 4.35 6.91
C THR A 44 -18.03 3.75 8.00
N VAL A 45 -17.88 4.48 9.12
CA VAL A 45 -17.10 3.99 10.27
C VAL A 45 -17.67 2.67 10.79
N ALA A 46 -18.99 2.54 10.87
CA ALA A 46 -19.65 1.32 11.35
C ALA A 46 -19.37 0.12 10.44
N GLU A 47 -19.46 0.31 9.13
CA GLU A 47 -19.10 -0.72 8.15
C GLU A 47 -17.63 -1.11 8.25
N LEU A 48 -16.74 -0.12 8.39
CA LEU A 48 -15.32 -0.37 8.55
C LEU A 48 -15.03 -1.17 9.83
N GLN A 49 -15.63 -0.78 10.95
CA GLN A 49 -15.52 -1.52 12.21
C GLN A 49 -16.03 -2.95 12.11
N ALA A 50 -17.11 -3.17 11.34
CA ALA A 50 -17.63 -4.53 11.08
C ALA A 50 -16.63 -5.41 10.32
N LEU A 51 -15.87 -4.83 9.39
CA LEU A 51 -14.86 -5.52 8.57
C LEU A 51 -13.56 -5.86 9.32
N LEU A 52 -13.22 -5.11 10.37
CA LEU A 52 -12.00 -5.34 11.15
C LEU A 52 -12.13 -6.60 12.01
N HIS A 53 -11.05 -7.36 12.14
CA HIS A 53 -10.96 -8.49 13.08
C HIS A 53 -10.57 -8.02 14.48
N PRO A 54 -10.77 -8.85 15.52
CA PRO A 54 -10.24 -8.54 16.85
C PRO A 54 -8.73 -8.30 16.82
N GLY A 55 -8.27 -7.22 17.48
CA GLY A 55 -6.87 -6.81 17.49
C GLY A 55 -6.39 -6.08 16.23
N GLU A 56 -7.26 -5.82 15.26
CA GLU A 56 -6.96 -4.95 14.11
C GLU A 56 -7.42 -3.52 14.36
N VAL A 57 -6.62 -2.58 13.89
CA VAL A 57 -6.95 -1.15 13.86
C VAL A 57 -6.62 -0.61 12.47
N LEU A 58 -7.53 0.14 11.85
CA LEU A 58 -7.24 0.85 10.62
C LEU A 58 -6.75 2.26 10.93
N LEU A 59 -5.61 2.61 10.35
CA LEU A 59 -5.03 3.95 10.39
C LEU A 59 -5.14 4.58 8.99
N ALA A 60 -5.93 5.63 8.85
CA ALA A 60 -6.00 6.40 7.62
C ALA A 60 -5.31 7.75 7.80
N THR A 61 -4.58 8.20 6.79
CA THR A 61 -3.98 9.53 6.78
C THR A 61 -4.46 10.34 5.59
N TYR A 62 -4.50 11.65 5.76
CA TYR A 62 -4.74 12.60 4.67
C TYR A 62 -3.82 13.79 4.84
N THR A 63 -3.11 14.14 3.78
CA THR A 63 -2.17 15.24 3.77
C THR A 63 -2.68 16.34 2.85
N ALA A 64 -2.96 17.51 3.41
CA ALA A 64 -3.31 18.73 2.71
C ALA A 64 -2.07 19.60 2.50
N HIS A 65 -2.25 20.79 1.92
CA HIS A 65 -1.14 21.70 1.62
C HIS A 65 -0.42 22.16 2.90
N ASP A 66 -1.16 22.53 3.93
CA ASP A 66 -0.68 23.15 5.16
C ASP A 66 -0.70 22.25 6.39
N ARG A 67 -1.40 21.13 6.33
CA ARG A 67 -1.57 20.20 7.46
C ARG A 67 -1.82 18.77 7.04
N SER A 68 -1.59 17.88 7.96
CA SER A 68 -1.93 16.46 7.81
C SER A 68 -2.90 16.00 8.89
N HIS A 69 -3.64 14.97 8.58
CA HIS A 69 -4.68 14.41 9.42
C HIS A 69 -4.47 12.90 9.55
N VAL A 70 -4.76 12.36 10.72
CA VAL A 70 -4.73 10.93 10.99
C VAL A 70 -5.98 10.50 11.74
N TRP A 71 -6.56 9.39 11.34
CA TRP A 71 -7.67 8.71 11.99
C TRP A 71 -7.25 7.29 12.33
N ALA A 72 -7.50 6.86 13.56
CA ALA A 72 -7.34 5.48 13.98
C ALA A 72 -8.72 4.93 14.34
N VAL A 73 -9.14 3.90 13.60
CA VAL A 73 -10.43 3.23 13.72
C VAL A 73 -10.21 1.84 14.29
N PRO A 74 -10.47 1.60 15.59
CA PRO A 74 -10.40 0.27 16.17
C PRO A 74 -11.62 -0.56 15.78
N LYS A 75 -11.53 -1.90 15.93
CA LYS A 75 -12.67 -2.84 15.74
C LYS A 75 -13.90 -2.42 16.55
N SER A 76 -13.68 -1.89 17.75
CA SER A 76 -14.74 -1.43 18.65
C SER A 76 -14.27 -0.21 19.45
N GLY A 77 -15.21 0.62 19.87
CA GLY A 77 -14.93 1.85 20.60
C GLY A 77 -14.78 3.07 19.69
N PRO A 78 -14.37 4.20 20.24
CA PRO A 78 -14.36 5.47 19.53
C PRO A 78 -13.19 5.57 18.55
N VAL A 79 -13.46 6.18 17.39
CA VAL A 79 -12.41 6.63 16.47
C VAL A 79 -11.57 7.71 17.14
N ARG A 80 -10.26 7.62 16.97
CA ARG A 80 -9.34 8.68 17.39
C ARG A 80 -8.89 9.48 16.17
N TYR A 81 -8.78 10.77 16.36
CA TYR A 81 -8.37 11.71 15.32
C TYR A 81 -7.31 12.66 15.88
N ALA A 82 -6.33 12.98 15.06
CA ALA A 82 -5.41 14.07 15.31
C ALA A 82 -5.08 14.81 14.00
N GLY A 83 -4.96 16.14 14.14
CA GLY A 83 -4.43 17.01 13.10
C GLY A 83 -3.06 17.53 13.51
N MET A 84 -2.16 17.67 12.56
CA MET A 84 -0.82 18.19 12.78
C MET A 84 -0.50 19.29 11.77
N ALA A 85 0.23 20.31 12.21
CA ALA A 85 0.74 21.39 11.36
C ALA A 85 1.97 20.91 10.58
N LEU A 86 1.77 19.91 9.71
CA LEU A 86 2.77 19.30 8.83
C LEU A 86 2.14 19.19 7.45
N GLY A 87 2.50 20.09 6.56
CA GLY A 87 1.95 20.16 5.20
C GLY A 87 2.60 19.17 4.25
N SER A 88 2.00 19.04 3.05
CA SER A 88 2.43 18.08 2.04
C SER A 88 3.89 18.24 1.61
N ALA A 89 4.38 19.48 1.46
CA ALA A 89 5.75 19.73 1.03
C ALA A 89 6.78 19.29 2.08
N GLU A 90 6.57 19.65 3.35
CA GLU A 90 7.47 19.30 4.45
C GLU A 90 7.46 17.78 4.71
N LEU A 91 6.26 17.16 4.64
CA LEU A 91 6.13 15.74 4.77
C LEU A 91 6.85 15.00 3.63
N ALA A 92 6.70 15.46 2.38
CA ALA A 92 7.39 14.88 1.23
C ALA A 92 8.91 14.99 1.37
N ALA A 93 9.44 16.14 1.77
CA ALA A 93 10.86 16.33 2.03
C ALA A 93 11.39 15.39 3.12
N THR A 94 10.61 15.20 4.19
CA THR A 94 10.97 14.28 5.28
C THR A 94 10.99 12.83 4.79
N VAL A 95 9.97 12.40 4.05
CA VAL A 95 9.90 11.05 3.48
C VAL A 95 11.03 10.81 2.49
N THR A 96 11.32 11.76 1.60
CA THR A 96 12.44 11.65 0.63
C THR A 96 13.76 11.45 1.35
N ARG A 97 14.04 12.24 2.41
CA ARG A 97 15.25 12.10 3.21
C ARG A 97 15.36 10.73 3.89
N LEU A 98 14.27 10.25 4.48
CA LEU A 98 14.25 8.93 5.13
C LEU A 98 14.43 7.79 4.10
N ARG A 99 13.82 7.92 2.93
CA ARG A 99 13.96 6.94 1.86
C ARG A 99 15.35 6.88 1.26
N ALA A 100 16.06 7.99 1.18
CA ALA A 100 17.43 8.02 0.65
C ALA A 100 18.38 7.04 1.37
N ALA A 101 18.12 6.74 2.64
CA ALA A 101 18.85 5.75 3.40
C ALA A 101 18.37 4.29 3.19
N LEU A 102 17.24 4.09 2.53
CA LEU A 102 16.65 2.76 2.24
C LEU A 102 16.83 2.36 0.78
N ASP A 103 17.03 3.35 -0.09
CA ASP A 103 17.26 3.14 -1.51
C ASP A 103 18.79 3.14 -1.76
N VAL A 104 19.32 1.94 -1.68
CA VAL A 104 20.79 1.76 -1.74
C VAL A 104 21.32 1.75 -3.17
N GLY A 105 20.48 1.59 -4.20
CA GLY A 105 20.88 1.57 -5.60
C GLY A 105 22.11 0.69 -5.84
N ASP A 106 23.07 1.22 -6.59
CA ASP A 106 24.35 0.55 -6.91
C ASP A 106 25.46 0.82 -5.88
N LEU A 107 25.12 1.25 -4.65
CA LEU A 107 26.13 1.54 -3.63
C LEU A 107 26.87 0.26 -3.21
N PRO A 108 28.20 0.31 -3.06
CA PRO A 108 28.97 -0.83 -2.59
C PRO A 108 28.59 -1.18 -1.14
N LEU A 109 28.71 -2.45 -0.79
CA LEU A 109 28.50 -2.93 0.57
C LEU A 109 29.35 -2.11 1.56
N GLY A 110 28.68 -1.54 2.57
CA GLY A 110 29.30 -0.68 3.60
C GLY A 110 29.23 0.82 3.32
N ALA A 111 28.78 1.25 2.14
CA ALA A 111 28.59 2.67 1.80
C ALA A 111 27.14 3.15 1.99
N PHE A 112 26.33 2.43 2.77
CA PHE A 112 24.92 2.77 2.97
C PHE A 112 24.78 4.04 3.84
N PRO A 113 23.93 5.01 3.42
CA PRO A 113 23.66 6.18 4.24
C PRO A 113 23.03 5.81 5.59
N ALA A 114 23.35 6.58 6.64
CA ALA A 114 22.73 6.41 7.94
C ALA A 114 21.23 6.75 7.87
N PHE A 115 20.38 5.86 8.41
CA PHE A 115 18.96 6.15 8.55
C PHE A 115 18.71 7.15 9.69
N ASP A 116 18.05 8.27 9.38
CA ASP A 116 17.75 9.32 10.36
C ASP A 116 16.64 8.88 11.33
N THR A 117 17.03 8.12 12.36
CA THR A 117 16.11 7.61 13.40
C THR A 117 15.43 8.74 14.16
N ALA A 118 16.07 9.89 14.31
CA ALA A 118 15.50 11.05 15.00
C ALA A 118 14.37 11.69 14.18
N ALA A 119 14.56 11.88 12.86
CA ALA A 119 13.49 12.36 11.98
C ALA A 119 12.35 11.35 11.88
N ALA A 120 12.66 10.06 11.79
CA ALA A 120 11.65 8.99 11.77
C ALA A 120 10.84 8.95 13.07
N HIS A 121 11.49 9.13 14.24
CA HIS A 121 10.79 9.23 15.52
C HIS A 121 9.91 10.48 15.60
N ARG A 122 10.37 11.65 15.13
CA ARG A 122 9.50 12.85 15.06
C ARG A 122 8.25 12.57 14.22
N LEU A 123 8.39 11.86 13.10
CA LEU A 123 7.25 11.48 12.27
C LEU A 123 6.29 10.55 13.03
N TYR A 124 6.81 9.56 13.78
CA TYR A 124 6.00 8.73 14.68
C TYR A 124 5.25 9.56 15.71
N ALA A 125 5.95 10.49 16.39
CA ALA A 125 5.38 11.35 17.42
C ALA A 125 4.25 12.25 16.88
N HIS A 126 4.33 12.66 15.62
CA HIS A 126 3.29 13.47 14.98
C HIS A 126 2.12 12.62 14.45
N LEU A 127 2.38 11.45 13.84
CA LEU A 127 1.36 10.66 13.16
C LEU A 127 0.65 9.65 14.07
N LEU A 128 1.42 8.90 14.85
CA LEU A 128 0.93 7.68 15.52
C LEU A 128 0.68 7.89 17.00
N GLN A 129 1.54 8.60 17.67
CA GLN A 129 1.46 8.84 19.10
C GLN A 129 0.17 9.54 19.52
N PRO A 130 -0.35 10.58 18.83
CA PRO A 130 -1.59 11.27 19.25
C PRO A 130 -2.82 10.37 19.23
N VAL A 131 -2.83 9.34 18.39
CA VAL A 131 -3.95 8.39 18.27
C VAL A 131 -3.64 7.03 18.90
N GLN A 132 -2.54 6.93 19.68
CA GLN A 132 -2.06 5.68 20.26
C GLN A 132 -3.10 4.96 21.13
N ALA A 133 -3.97 5.71 21.79
CA ALA A 133 -5.03 5.13 22.63
C ALA A 133 -5.97 4.18 21.85
N ALA A 134 -6.08 4.32 20.51
CA ALA A 134 -6.90 3.44 19.71
C ALA A 134 -6.18 2.14 19.30
N TRP A 135 -4.84 2.14 19.23
CA TRP A 135 -4.09 1.01 18.66
C TRP A 135 -3.04 0.38 19.58
N ARG A 136 -2.79 0.93 20.77
CA ARG A 136 -1.76 0.42 21.70
C ARG A 136 -1.92 -1.07 22.08
N ASN A 137 -3.14 -1.61 22.03
CA ASN A 137 -3.45 -3.00 22.31
C ASN A 137 -3.72 -3.82 21.04
N ALA A 138 -3.43 -3.27 19.88
CA ALA A 138 -3.62 -3.96 18.60
C ALA A 138 -2.46 -4.92 18.32
N HIS A 139 -2.75 -5.98 17.56
CA HIS A 139 -1.73 -6.88 17.01
C HIS A 139 -1.38 -6.48 15.56
N THR A 140 -2.31 -5.81 14.88
CA THR A 140 -2.17 -5.45 13.48
C THR A 140 -2.67 -4.03 13.24
N LEU A 141 -1.84 -3.23 12.59
CA LEU A 141 -2.18 -1.91 12.09
C LEU A 141 -2.34 -1.96 10.57
N ILE A 142 -3.56 -1.77 10.11
CA ILE A 142 -3.87 -1.66 8.68
C ILE A 142 -3.78 -0.19 8.29
N VAL A 143 -2.81 0.17 7.49
CA VAL A 143 -2.51 1.56 7.15
C VAL A 143 -2.99 1.89 5.75
N VAL A 144 -3.74 2.99 5.63
CA VAL A 144 -4.12 3.63 4.38
C VAL A 144 -3.39 4.98 4.32
N PRO A 145 -2.17 4.99 3.79
CA PRO A 145 -1.35 6.19 3.74
C PRO A 145 -1.77 7.08 2.56
N HIS A 146 -1.66 8.41 2.72
CA HIS A 146 -1.92 9.39 1.66
C HIS A 146 -0.64 10.13 1.25
N GLY A 147 -0.51 10.41 -0.03
CA GLY A 147 0.60 11.21 -0.57
C GLY A 147 1.97 10.55 -0.34
N ALA A 148 2.94 11.34 0.08
CA ALA A 148 4.32 10.88 0.29
C ALA A 148 4.43 9.74 1.32
N LEU A 149 3.53 9.66 2.32
CA LEU A 149 3.54 8.58 3.31
C LEU A 149 3.36 7.19 2.70
N ALA A 150 2.72 7.08 1.54
CA ALA A 150 2.60 5.81 0.83
C ALA A 150 3.94 5.23 0.38
N GLN A 151 4.97 6.05 0.34
CA GLN A 151 6.31 5.66 -0.09
C GLN A 151 7.23 5.27 1.09
N LEU A 152 6.80 5.45 2.34
CA LEU A 152 7.60 5.15 3.53
C LEU A 152 7.04 3.92 4.26
N PRO A 153 7.87 2.89 4.51
CA PRO A 153 7.48 1.79 5.37
C PRO A 153 7.32 2.28 6.82
N LEU A 154 6.07 2.49 7.29
CA LEU A 154 5.82 2.96 8.67
C LEU A 154 6.35 1.98 9.73
N ALA A 155 6.62 0.74 9.35
CA ALA A 155 7.29 -0.28 10.15
C ALA A 155 8.64 0.18 10.74
N LEU A 156 9.33 1.06 10.04
CA LEU A 156 10.64 1.60 10.39
C LEU A 156 10.58 2.90 11.23
N LEU A 157 9.42 3.28 11.71
CA LEU A 157 9.32 4.42 12.64
C LEU A 157 9.69 3.95 14.06
N PRO A 158 10.69 4.59 14.72
CA PRO A 158 11.00 4.31 16.13
C PRO A 158 9.89 4.83 17.03
N THR A 159 9.46 4.02 17.99
CA THR A 159 8.41 4.38 18.97
C THR A 159 8.90 5.21 20.15
N ALA A 160 10.23 5.33 20.30
CA ALA A 160 10.88 6.19 21.27
C ALA A 160 12.14 6.82 20.66
N PRO A 161 12.64 7.95 21.20
CA PRO A 161 13.90 8.53 20.78
C PRO A 161 15.04 7.51 20.83
N SER A 162 15.83 7.44 19.78
CA SER A 162 16.95 6.51 19.67
C SER A 162 18.07 7.15 18.86
N ALA A 163 19.26 7.11 19.38
CA ALA A 163 20.48 7.44 18.67
C ALA A 163 21.14 6.13 18.23
N ALA A 164 20.80 5.67 17.02
CA ALA A 164 21.51 4.52 16.45
C ALA A 164 22.87 4.96 15.94
N SER A 165 23.93 4.31 16.40
CA SER A 165 25.23 4.45 15.76
C SER A 165 25.21 3.74 14.42
N HIS A 166 25.64 4.46 13.37
CA HIS A 166 25.83 3.88 12.05
C HIS A 166 27.24 3.28 12.00
N ASP A 167 27.32 1.97 12.11
CA ASP A 167 28.54 1.20 11.92
C ASP A 167 28.40 0.25 10.71
N ALA A 168 29.50 -0.27 10.21
CA ALA A 168 29.51 -1.18 9.05
C ALA A 168 28.70 -2.48 9.29
N THR A 169 28.37 -2.80 10.55
CA THR A 169 27.64 -4.02 10.96
C THR A 169 26.17 -3.73 11.22
N PHE A 170 25.72 -2.49 11.15
CA PHE A 170 24.36 -2.04 11.51
C PHE A 170 23.94 -2.43 12.95
N SER A 171 24.90 -2.69 13.83
CA SER A 171 24.64 -3.18 15.19
C SER A 171 23.82 -2.20 16.02
N GLY A 172 24.05 -0.90 15.82
CA GLY A 172 23.31 0.17 16.48
C GLY A 172 21.80 0.16 16.23
N TYR A 173 21.37 -0.32 15.05
CA TYR A 173 19.94 -0.40 14.71
C TYR A 173 19.22 -1.55 15.41
N ARG A 174 19.92 -2.52 15.97
CA ARG A 174 19.30 -3.64 16.71
C ARG A 174 18.62 -3.19 17.99
N ALA A 175 19.10 -2.12 18.61
CA ALA A 175 18.53 -1.57 19.85
C ALA A 175 17.36 -0.59 19.60
N VAL A 176 17.16 -0.13 18.36
CA VAL A 176 16.11 0.83 18.03
C VAL A 176 14.73 0.20 18.24
N PRO A 177 13.82 0.88 18.98
CA PRO A 177 12.48 0.37 19.25
C PRO A 177 11.56 0.59 18.03
N TRP A 178 11.79 -0.17 16.96
CA TRP A 178 11.01 -0.10 15.73
C TRP A 178 9.55 -0.46 15.96
N LEU A 179 8.62 0.23 15.30
CA LEU A 179 7.18 -0.02 15.37
C LEU A 179 6.83 -1.47 15.00
N ILE A 180 7.51 -2.05 14.01
CA ILE A 180 7.31 -3.46 13.59
C ILE A 180 7.55 -4.49 14.70
N ARG A 181 8.27 -4.13 15.74
CA ARG A 181 8.49 -5.02 16.90
C ARG A 181 7.28 -5.11 17.82
N GLN A 182 6.36 -4.16 17.74
CA GLN A 182 5.19 -4.10 18.61
C GLN A 182 3.95 -4.73 17.96
N LEU A 183 3.80 -4.59 16.62
CA LEU A 183 2.63 -5.05 15.90
C LEU A 183 2.93 -5.28 14.41
N ALA A 184 2.12 -6.11 13.78
CA ALA A 184 2.17 -6.29 12.33
C ALA A 184 1.60 -5.06 11.62
N ILE A 185 2.18 -4.71 10.45
CA ILE A 185 1.72 -3.57 9.66
C ILE A 185 1.36 -4.06 8.26
N ALA A 186 0.14 -3.77 7.82
CA ALA A 186 -0.33 -4.00 6.48
C ALA A 186 -0.67 -2.66 5.82
N HIS A 187 -0.31 -2.49 4.54
CA HIS A 187 -0.64 -1.29 3.77
C HIS A 187 -1.75 -1.60 2.78
N LEU A 188 -2.72 -0.71 2.70
CA LEU A 188 -3.79 -0.75 1.70
C LEU A 188 -3.84 0.56 0.91
N PRO A 189 -4.18 0.51 -0.38
CA PRO A 189 -4.29 1.72 -1.21
C PRO A 189 -5.51 2.57 -0.85
N SER A 190 -6.54 1.99 -0.24
CA SER A 190 -7.75 2.70 0.19
C SER A 190 -8.52 1.92 1.26
N VAL A 191 -9.42 2.59 1.98
CA VAL A 191 -10.34 1.95 2.93
C VAL A 191 -11.24 0.93 2.21
N ASN A 192 -11.70 1.25 1.00
CA ASN A 192 -12.55 0.36 0.22
C ASN A 192 -11.82 -0.93 -0.23
N ALA A 193 -10.49 -0.90 -0.33
CA ALA A 193 -9.72 -2.10 -0.62
C ALA A 193 -9.86 -3.15 0.49
N LEU A 194 -9.99 -2.73 1.76
CA LEU A 194 -10.27 -3.65 2.86
C LEU A 194 -11.61 -4.36 2.66
N ALA A 195 -12.67 -3.60 2.32
CA ALA A 195 -13.98 -4.18 2.05
C ALA A 195 -13.91 -5.22 0.91
N ALA A 196 -13.27 -4.87 -0.19
CA ALA A 196 -13.11 -5.78 -1.33
C ALA A 196 -12.38 -7.07 -0.95
N LEU A 197 -11.28 -6.97 -0.17
CA LEU A 197 -10.51 -8.11 0.28
C LEU A 197 -11.28 -9.02 1.25
N ARG A 198 -12.07 -8.43 2.17
CA ARG A 198 -12.85 -9.17 3.18
C ARG A 198 -14.11 -9.82 2.60
N MET A 199 -14.64 -9.28 1.51
CA MET A 199 -15.81 -9.84 0.82
C MET A 199 -15.44 -10.95 -0.18
N GLN A 200 -14.16 -11.15 -0.50
CA GLN A 200 -13.74 -12.25 -1.33
C GLN A 200 -13.91 -13.57 -0.57
N PRO A 201 -14.63 -14.56 -1.15
CA PRO A 201 -14.67 -15.89 -0.56
C PRO A 201 -13.24 -16.43 -0.47
N ALA A 202 -12.91 -17.00 0.67
CA ALA A 202 -11.63 -17.68 0.81
C ALA A 202 -11.56 -18.78 -0.23
N ALA A 203 -10.51 -18.79 -1.07
CA ALA A 203 -10.29 -19.89 -1.99
C ALA A 203 -10.25 -21.23 -1.22
N PRO A 204 -10.91 -22.28 -1.72
CA PRO A 204 -10.90 -23.58 -1.06
C PRO A 204 -9.46 -24.03 -0.78
N PRO A 205 -9.20 -24.68 0.35
CA PRO A 205 -7.84 -25.13 0.72
C PRO A 205 -7.17 -25.99 -0.37
N THR A 206 -7.98 -26.72 -1.14
CA THR A 206 -7.55 -27.57 -2.26
C THR A 206 -6.99 -26.81 -3.45
N GLU A 207 -7.37 -25.52 -3.61
CA GLU A 207 -6.90 -24.65 -4.70
C GLU A 207 -5.68 -23.80 -4.27
N ARG A 208 -5.35 -23.79 -2.98
CA ARG A 208 -4.19 -23.05 -2.47
C ARG A 208 -2.93 -23.88 -2.67
N ARG A 209 -2.09 -23.47 -3.58
CA ARG A 209 -0.73 -24.00 -3.67
C ARG A 209 0.08 -23.48 -2.49
N GLN A 210 0.89 -24.33 -1.86
CA GLN A 210 1.71 -23.96 -0.70
C GLN A 210 2.72 -22.86 -1.03
N PHE A 211 3.17 -22.81 -2.29
CA PHE A 211 4.10 -21.79 -2.77
C PHE A 211 3.92 -21.59 -4.29
N ALA A 212 3.87 -20.33 -4.73
CA ALA A 212 3.98 -19.95 -6.12
C ALA A 212 5.13 -18.93 -6.22
N GLY A 213 6.24 -19.33 -6.78
CA GLY A 213 7.40 -18.47 -7.00
C GLY A 213 7.46 -18.04 -8.48
N PHE A 214 7.59 -16.73 -8.71
CA PHE A 214 7.94 -16.17 -10.02
C PHE A 214 9.38 -15.68 -9.89
N GLY A 215 10.32 -16.40 -10.52
CA GLY A 215 11.73 -16.06 -10.47
C GLY A 215 12.22 -15.49 -11.79
N ASP A 216 13.31 -14.71 -11.69
CA ASP A 216 14.09 -14.18 -12.81
C ASP A 216 13.28 -13.35 -13.84
N PRO A 217 12.56 -12.29 -13.41
CA PRO A 217 12.02 -11.35 -14.38
C PRO A 217 13.19 -10.56 -14.98
N ARG A 218 13.48 -10.81 -16.26
CA ARG A 218 14.47 -10.02 -17.01
C ARG A 218 13.87 -8.66 -17.32
N PHE A 219 14.25 -7.64 -16.56
CA PHE A 219 13.91 -6.23 -16.80
C PHE A 219 14.99 -5.53 -17.68
N GLY A 220 15.62 -6.22 -18.61
CA GLY A 220 16.51 -5.63 -19.58
C GLY A 220 15.76 -5.36 -20.87
N ASP A 221 15.96 -4.17 -21.47
CA ASP A 221 15.57 -3.95 -22.85
C ASP A 221 16.20 -5.04 -23.70
N PRO A 222 15.43 -5.74 -24.55
CA PRO A 222 16.05 -6.62 -25.54
C PRO A 222 17.00 -5.73 -26.38
N PRO A 223 18.21 -6.19 -26.70
CA PRO A 223 19.06 -5.45 -27.61
C PRO A 223 18.24 -5.18 -28.88
N LEU A 224 18.24 -3.91 -29.33
CA LEU A 224 17.65 -3.50 -30.60
C LEU A 224 18.42 -4.20 -31.72
N GLY A 225 18.11 -5.46 -31.94
CA GLY A 225 18.53 -6.26 -33.07
C GLY A 225 17.33 -6.42 -33.99
N ASP A 226 17.51 -6.12 -35.24
CA ASP A 226 16.56 -6.20 -36.33
C ASP A 226 15.68 -7.44 -36.24
N THR A 227 14.47 -7.31 -35.73
CA THR A 227 13.45 -8.35 -35.85
C THR A 227 12.70 -8.15 -37.15
N HIS A 228 13.14 -8.89 -38.18
CA HIS A 228 12.28 -9.23 -39.31
C HIS A 228 10.96 -9.79 -38.76
N LEU A 229 9.88 -9.07 -39.01
CA LEU A 229 8.53 -9.58 -38.88
C LEU A 229 8.34 -10.68 -39.94
N GLY A 230 8.61 -11.91 -39.55
CA GLY A 230 8.26 -13.10 -40.31
C GLY A 230 6.96 -13.68 -39.78
N ASP A 231 5.96 -13.73 -40.62
CA ASP A 231 4.70 -14.46 -40.44
C ASP A 231 4.96 -15.88 -39.94
N THR A 232 4.50 -16.19 -38.73
CA THR A 232 4.41 -17.57 -38.26
C THR A 232 2.95 -17.87 -37.93
N PRO A 233 2.32 -18.84 -38.61
CA PRO A 233 0.93 -19.21 -38.36
C PRO A 233 0.79 -19.86 -36.98
N LEU A 234 -0.29 -19.53 -36.27
CA LEU A 234 -0.76 -20.15 -35.05
C LEU A 234 -0.96 -21.67 -35.27
N GLY A 235 0.00 -22.47 -34.86
CA GLY A 235 -0.06 -23.90 -34.79
C GLY A 235 -0.33 -24.39 -33.38
N ASP A 236 -1.40 -25.14 -33.30
CA ASP A 236 -1.89 -25.96 -32.18
C ASP A 236 -0.74 -26.75 -31.52
N GLN A 237 -0.38 -26.46 -30.27
CA GLN A 237 0.51 -27.32 -29.50
C GLN A 237 -0.20 -27.90 -28.28
N ARG A 238 -0.58 -29.15 -28.47
CA ARG A 238 -1.00 -30.10 -27.45
C ARG A 238 0.09 -30.29 -26.38
N SER A 239 -0.38 -30.33 -25.14
CA SER A 239 0.31 -30.74 -23.93
C SER A 239 1.36 -31.83 -24.12
N GLY A 240 2.62 -31.48 -23.85
CA GLY A 240 3.72 -32.41 -23.66
C GLY A 240 4.00 -32.62 -22.18
N ASP A 241 3.85 -33.85 -21.76
CA ASP A 241 4.13 -34.43 -20.45
C ASP A 241 5.64 -34.28 -20.14
N SER A 242 6.07 -33.38 -19.27
CA SER A 242 7.44 -33.33 -18.79
C SER A 242 7.54 -33.97 -17.40
N ARG A 243 8.01 -35.20 -17.38
CA ARG A 243 8.40 -35.97 -16.20
C ARG A 243 9.52 -35.18 -15.46
N ILE A 244 9.23 -34.71 -14.27
CA ILE A 244 10.23 -34.19 -13.35
C ILE A 244 10.95 -35.36 -12.71
N SER A 245 12.25 -35.45 -12.96
CA SER A 245 13.12 -36.43 -12.32
C SER A 245 13.26 -36.11 -10.81
N ASP A 246 13.01 -37.13 -10.03
CA ASP A 246 13.11 -37.17 -8.57
C ASP A 246 14.60 -37.05 -8.17
N SER A 247 15.05 -35.85 -7.74
CA SER A 247 16.34 -35.66 -7.10
C SER A 247 16.11 -35.42 -5.62
N ARG A 248 16.36 -36.44 -4.80
CA ARG A 248 16.33 -36.38 -3.33
C ARG A 248 17.38 -35.40 -2.81
N PRO A 249 17.04 -34.47 -1.92
CA PRO A 249 18.06 -33.68 -1.23
C PRO A 249 18.74 -34.51 -0.16
N GLY A 250 20.08 -34.55 -0.20
CA GLY A 250 20.91 -35.18 0.81
C GLY A 250 20.80 -34.46 2.17
N VAL A 251 20.57 -35.27 3.19
CA VAL A 251 20.56 -34.83 4.59
C VAL A 251 22.00 -34.55 5.03
N LEU A 252 22.34 -33.29 5.28
CA LEU A 252 23.56 -32.90 5.98
C LEU A 252 23.34 -33.18 7.48
N ARG A 253 24.00 -34.23 7.99
CA ARG A 253 24.21 -34.44 9.43
C ARG A 253 25.35 -33.55 9.87
N LEU A 254 25.08 -32.63 10.80
CA LEU A 254 26.08 -32.00 11.64
C LEU A 254 26.38 -33.00 12.78
N GLY A 255 27.61 -33.50 12.82
CA GLY A 255 28.15 -34.28 13.92
C GLY A 255 28.78 -33.35 14.96
N ASP A 256 28.66 -33.78 16.19
CA ASP A 256 29.31 -33.43 17.46
C ASP A 256 29.97 -32.06 17.62
#